data_1cfb202d2d43a220a6cdefe6da7fa717
#
_entry.id   1cfb202d2d43a220a6cdefe6da7fa717
#
_cell.length_a   1.000
_cell.length_b   1.000
_cell.length_c   1.000
_cell.angle_alpha   90.00
_cell.angle_beta   90.00
_cell.angle_gamma   90.00
#
_symmetry.space_group_name_H-M   'P 1'
#
loop_
_entity.id
_entity.type
_entity.pdbx_description
1 polymer ?
#
loop_
_entity_poly.entity_id
_entity_poly.type
_entity_poly.pdbx_seq_one_letter_code
_entity_poly.pdbx_strand_id
1 'polypeptide(L)'
;ELIARTKEHVQDPYSFRCIPQVHGATKDAIRYVSSVLLTEINSVTDNPTIFPDEDQIISGGNFHGQPLALSFDFLAIAMAELGNISERRVAQLIMGLRGLPEFLVANPGLNSGFMIPQYAAASMVSQNKMYCYAASSDSIVSSNGQEDHVSMGANAATKLFRIMDNLEHILAIELMNAAQGIEFRRPAKTSPILERYLAAYRKEVPFVKDDIAMYKEIHKTVAFLNRTRSEY
;
A
#
# COMPACT_ATOMS: atom_id res chain seq x y z
N GLU A 1 -28.31 4.82 -14.55
CA GLU A 1 -29.31 5.02 -13.50
C GLU A 1 -28.74 4.51 -12.19
N LEU A 2 -28.56 5.39 -11.21
CA LEU A 2 -28.32 5.03 -9.83
C LEU A 2 -29.61 4.40 -9.29
N ILE A 3 -29.67 3.08 -9.28
CA ILE A 3 -30.77 2.38 -8.65
C ILE A 3 -30.69 2.70 -7.16
N ALA A 4 -31.65 3.46 -6.65
CA ALA A 4 -31.82 3.67 -5.23
C ALA A 4 -32.08 2.31 -4.57
N ARG A 5 -31.04 1.69 -3.99
CA ARG A 5 -31.16 0.45 -3.24
C ARG A 5 -31.56 0.80 -1.82
N THR A 6 -32.60 0.16 -1.33
CA THR A 6 -32.88 0.15 0.10
C THR A 6 -31.70 -0.55 0.79
N LYS A 7 -30.94 0.20 1.56
CA LYS A 7 -29.82 -0.37 2.32
C LYS A 7 -30.38 -1.10 3.54
N GLU A 8 -29.95 -2.32 3.76
CA GLU A 8 -30.28 -3.08 4.98
C GLU A 8 -29.61 -2.48 6.23
N HIS A 9 -28.54 -1.71 6.02
CA HIS A 9 -27.77 -1.08 7.09
C HIS A 9 -27.88 0.45 6.99
N VAL A 10 -27.98 1.11 8.14
CA VAL A 10 -28.05 2.58 8.22
C VAL A 10 -26.79 3.23 7.68
N GLN A 11 -25.61 2.64 7.95
CA GLN A 11 -24.32 3.18 7.56
C GLN A 11 -23.40 2.08 7.04
N ASP A 12 -22.51 2.43 6.08
CA ASP A 12 -21.41 1.56 5.69
C ASP A 12 -20.30 1.60 6.76
N PRO A 13 -19.48 0.55 6.88
CA PRO A 13 -18.27 0.56 7.71
C PRO A 13 -17.32 1.69 7.34
N TYR A 14 -16.49 2.11 8.27
CA TYR A 14 -15.52 3.20 8.06
C TYR A 14 -14.52 2.89 6.94
N SER A 15 -14.18 1.62 6.71
CA SER A 15 -13.30 1.22 5.61
C SER A 15 -13.84 1.60 4.22
N PHE A 16 -15.14 1.83 4.09
CA PHE A 16 -15.77 2.34 2.87
C PHE A 16 -16.10 3.83 2.96
N ARG A 17 -16.77 4.30 4.01
CA ARG A 17 -17.22 5.69 4.06
C ARG A 17 -16.15 6.70 4.49
N CYS A 18 -15.05 6.26 5.13
CA CYS A 18 -13.94 7.12 5.54
C CYS A 18 -12.73 7.07 4.56
N ILE A 19 -12.94 6.53 3.35
CA ILE A 19 -11.92 6.53 2.28
C ILE A 19 -11.31 7.93 2.06
N PRO A 20 -12.09 9.03 1.93
CA PRO A 20 -11.52 10.34 1.67
C PRO A 20 -10.55 10.80 2.77
N GLN A 21 -10.88 10.56 4.05
CA GLN A 21 -10.06 10.96 5.18
C GLN A 21 -8.76 10.17 5.27
N VAL A 22 -8.84 8.83 5.18
CA VAL A 22 -7.68 7.95 5.32
C VAL A 22 -6.75 8.05 4.11
N HIS A 23 -7.30 7.93 2.90
CA HIS A 23 -6.50 8.05 1.68
C HIS A 23 -5.99 9.49 1.48
N GLY A 24 -6.74 10.51 1.90
CA GLY A 24 -6.31 11.90 1.89
C GLY A 24 -5.07 12.12 2.75
N ALA A 25 -5.09 11.64 4.00
CA ALA A 25 -3.94 11.70 4.91
C ALA A 25 -2.69 11.02 4.32
N THR A 26 -2.86 9.83 3.72
CA THR A 26 -1.74 9.14 3.04
C THR A 26 -1.18 9.96 1.87
N LYS A 27 -2.06 10.57 1.05
CA LYS A 27 -1.61 11.44 -0.06
C LYS A 27 -0.87 12.68 0.42
N ASP A 28 -1.27 13.26 1.55
CA ASP A 28 -0.57 14.39 2.16
C ASP A 28 0.83 13.98 2.66
N ALA A 29 0.95 12.83 3.30
CA ALA A 29 2.24 12.26 3.71
C ALA A 29 3.16 12.03 2.50
N ILE A 30 2.65 11.43 1.41
CA ILE A 30 3.40 11.21 0.18
C ILE A 30 3.90 12.54 -0.41
N ARG A 31 3.06 13.58 -0.47
CA ARG A 31 3.45 14.91 -0.98
C ARG A 31 4.57 15.53 -0.14
N TYR A 32 4.47 15.46 1.18
CA TYR A 32 5.53 15.93 2.06
C TYR A 32 6.84 15.21 1.82
N VAL A 33 6.83 13.87 1.84
CA VAL A 33 8.03 13.06 1.64
C VAL A 33 8.63 13.30 0.25
N SER A 34 7.80 13.40 -0.79
CA SER A 34 8.26 13.74 -2.15
C SER A 34 8.99 15.08 -2.19
N SER A 35 8.53 16.10 -1.45
CA SER A 35 9.22 17.40 -1.40
C SER A 35 10.59 17.29 -0.73
N VAL A 36 10.72 16.50 0.33
CA VAL A 36 12.02 16.27 0.98
C VAL A 36 12.96 15.52 0.04
N LEU A 37 12.50 14.45 -0.61
CA LEU A 37 13.30 13.68 -1.57
C LEU A 37 13.78 14.55 -2.74
N LEU A 38 12.91 15.40 -3.30
CA LEU A 38 13.28 16.31 -4.39
C LEU A 38 14.35 17.31 -3.95
N THR A 39 14.30 17.79 -2.71
CA THR A 39 15.34 18.64 -2.16
C THR A 39 16.66 17.89 -2.05
N GLU A 40 16.65 16.69 -1.46
CA GLU A 40 17.86 15.88 -1.27
C GLU A 40 18.53 15.47 -2.60
N ILE A 41 17.73 15.06 -3.60
CA ILE A 41 18.24 14.69 -4.93
C ILE A 41 18.99 15.84 -5.61
N ASN A 42 18.61 17.10 -5.31
CA ASN A 42 19.21 18.31 -5.88
C ASN A 42 20.22 18.98 -4.94
N SER A 43 20.51 18.36 -3.80
CA SER A 43 21.45 18.90 -2.81
C SER A 43 22.86 18.37 -3.01
N VAL A 44 23.85 19.15 -2.63
CA VAL A 44 25.22 18.68 -2.47
C VAL A 44 25.38 18.10 -1.07
N THR A 45 25.54 16.78 -0.98
CA THR A 45 25.48 16.03 0.28
C THR A 45 26.81 15.40 0.68
N ASP A 46 27.92 15.95 0.21
CA ASP A 46 29.25 15.47 0.54
C ASP A 46 29.97 16.35 1.58
N ASN A 47 31.10 15.86 2.06
CA ASN A 47 32.00 16.56 2.96
C ASN A 47 33.47 16.21 2.62
N PRO A 48 34.34 17.22 2.35
CA PRO A 48 34.04 18.65 2.30
C PRO A 48 33.28 19.04 1.03
N THR A 49 32.52 20.14 1.10
CA THR A 49 31.95 20.79 -0.08
C THR A 49 32.97 21.72 -0.71
N ILE A 50 33.20 21.60 -2.03
CA ILE A 50 34.20 22.35 -2.78
C ILE A 50 33.52 23.40 -3.65
N PHE A 51 33.92 24.64 -3.53
CA PHE A 51 33.46 25.79 -4.33
C PHE A 51 34.64 26.31 -5.17
N PRO A 52 34.86 25.76 -6.39
CA PRO A 52 36.05 26.06 -7.17
C PRO A 52 36.11 27.50 -7.66
N ASP A 53 34.97 28.14 -7.92
CA ASP A 53 34.92 29.51 -8.39
C ASP A 53 35.30 30.54 -7.28
N GLU A 54 35.04 30.22 -6.02
CA GLU A 54 35.35 31.02 -4.85
C GLU A 54 36.69 30.61 -4.17
N ASP A 55 37.37 29.57 -4.71
CA ASP A 55 38.55 28.97 -4.11
C ASP A 55 38.37 28.58 -2.64
N GLN A 56 37.22 27.98 -2.34
CA GLN A 56 36.84 27.62 -0.97
C GLN A 56 36.59 26.10 -0.84
N ILE A 57 37.01 25.55 0.31
CA ILE A 57 36.72 24.20 0.75
C ILE A 57 36.08 24.30 2.13
N ILE A 58 34.83 23.89 2.26
CA ILE A 58 34.05 24.01 3.49
C ILE A 58 33.69 22.63 4.03
N SER A 59 34.13 22.37 5.26
CA SER A 59 33.66 21.20 6.00
C SER A 59 32.30 21.50 6.61
N GLY A 60 31.32 20.61 6.39
CA GLY A 60 29.94 20.77 6.86
C GLY A 60 29.25 19.46 7.15
N GLY A 61 27.95 19.49 7.39
CA GLY A 61 27.13 18.35 7.79
C GLY A 61 26.06 17.95 6.79
N ASN A 62 26.09 18.42 5.53
CA ASN A 62 25.04 18.15 4.54
C ASN A 62 24.90 16.66 4.18
N PHE A 63 25.91 15.85 4.50
CA PHE A 63 25.87 14.40 4.33
C PHE A 63 24.92 13.69 5.31
N HIS A 64 24.48 14.36 6.38
CA HIS A 64 23.69 13.72 7.43
C HIS A 64 22.28 13.36 6.93
N GLY A 65 21.99 12.07 6.84
CA GLY A 65 20.77 11.55 6.25
C GLY A 65 19.51 11.63 7.12
N GLN A 66 19.48 12.42 8.19
CA GLN A 66 18.33 12.51 9.11
C GLN A 66 17.05 13.03 8.42
N PRO A 67 17.08 13.99 7.48
CA PRO A 67 15.89 14.38 6.74
C PRO A 67 15.22 13.21 6.02
N LEU A 68 16.04 12.33 5.41
CA LEU A 68 15.56 11.12 4.75
C LEU A 68 15.05 10.08 5.74
N ALA A 69 15.77 9.87 6.85
CA ALA A 69 15.37 8.88 7.87
C ALA A 69 13.97 9.18 8.43
N LEU A 70 13.71 10.42 8.84
CA LEU A 70 12.40 10.87 9.33
C LEU A 70 11.31 10.74 8.27
N SER A 71 11.62 11.14 7.04
CA SER A 71 10.67 11.08 5.92
C SER A 71 10.28 9.64 5.59
N PHE A 72 11.23 8.72 5.57
CA PHE A 72 10.97 7.31 5.30
C PHE A 72 10.16 6.65 6.41
N ASP A 73 10.41 6.95 7.68
CA ASP A 73 9.60 6.44 8.78
C ASP A 73 8.17 6.99 8.73
N PHE A 74 8.00 8.27 8.41
CA PHE A 74 6.68 8.86 8.24
C PHE A 74 5.93 8.22 7.06
N LEU A 75 6.60 7.99 5.94
CA LEU A 75 6.02 7.30 4.79
C LEU A 75 5.67 5.84 5.12
N ALA A 76 6.51 5.15 5.90
CA ALA A 76 6.25 3.79 6.35
C ALA A 76 4.93 3.67 7.11
N ILE A 77 4.67 4.61 8.03
CA ILE A 77 3.40 4.67 8.78
C ILE A 77 2.22 4.90 7.83
N ALA A 78 2.33 5.85 6.92
CA ALA A 78 1.25 6.18 5.97
C ALA A 78 0.94 5.00 5.02
N MET A 79 1.95 4.30 4.55
CA MET A 79 1.79 3.13 3.67
C MET A 79 1.21 1.93 4.43
N ALA A 80 1.63 1.71 5.68
CA ALA A 80 1.07 0.65 6.52
C ALA A 80 -0.42 0.89 6.82
N GLU A 81 -0.82 2.15 7.06
CA GLU A 81 -2.23 2.51 7.28
C GLU A 81 -3.07 2.32 6.02
N LEU A 82 -2.53 2.62 4.83
CA LEU A 82 -3.20 2.34 3.57
C LEU A 82 -3.46 0.84 3.39
N GLY A 83 -2.49 -0.01 3.74
CA GLY A 83 -2.66 -1.46 3.76
C GLY A 83 -3.69 -1.91 4.78
N ASN A 84 -3.73 -1.28 5.95
CA ASN A 84 -4.66 -1.59 7.03
C ASN A 84 -6.12 -1.36 6.59
N ILE A 85 -6.45 -0.20 6.02
CA ILE A 85 -7.81 0.08 5.56
C ILE A 85 -8.20 -0.82 4.36
N SER A 86 -7.26 -1.13 3.47
CA SER A 86 -7.46 -2.05 2.34
C SER A 86 -7.86 -3.45 2.84
N GLU A 87 -7.11 -4.00 3.78
CA GLU A 87 -7.42 -5.31 4.36
C GLU A 87 -8.78 -5.31 5.08
N ARG A 88 -9.17 -4.22 5.76
CA ARG A 88 -10.53 -4.09 6.34
C ARG A 88 -11.62 -4.21 5.28
N ARG A 89 -11.42 -3.67 4.07
CA ARG A 89 -12.35 -3.85 2.95
C ARG A 89 -12.39 -5.28 2.45
N VAL A 90 -11.24 -5.94 2.35
CA VAL A 90 -11.17 -7.38 2.02
C VAL A 90 -11.97 -8.20 3.02
N ALA A 91 -11.76 -8.00 4.31
CA ALA A 91 -12.52 -8.68 5.38
C ALA A 91 -14.04 -8.45 5.24
N GLN A 92 -14.47 -7.22 4.97
CA GLN A 92 -15.89 -6.90 4.76
C GLN A 92 -16.50 -7.60 3.54
N LEU A 93 -15.74 -7.78 2.48
CA LEU A 93 -16.23 -8.40 1.23
C LEU A 93 -16.50 -9.90 1.39
N ILE A 94 -15.75 -10.59 2.25
CA ILE A 94 -15.87 -12.06 2.42
C ILE A 94 -16.84 -12.49 3.51
N MET A 95 -17.47 -11.55 4.24
CA MET A 95 -18.32 -11.85 5.40
C MET A 95 -19.73 -12.37 5.04
N GLY A 96 -20.08 -12.54 3.79
CA GLY A 96 -21.44 -12.93 3.40
C GLY A 96 -22.50 -11.86 3.63
N LEU A 97 -22.07 -10.59 3.69
CA LEU A 97 -22.94 -9.43 3.91
C LEU A 97 -23.27 -8.70 2.61
N ARG A 98 -24.28 -7.83 2.66
CA ARG A 98 -24.66 -6.97 1.53
C ARG A 98 -25.03 -7.74 0.26
N GLY A 99 -25.59 -8.95 0.41
CA GLY A 99 -25.98 -9.82 -0.70
C GLY A 99 -24.79 -10.39 -1.48
N LEU A 100 -23.62 -10.47 -0.89
CA LEU A 100 -22.48 -11.26 -1.37
C LEU A 100 -22.46 -12.61 -0.64
N PRO A 101 -22.01 -13.69 -1.30
CA PRO A 101 -21.84 -14.97 -0.62
C PRO A 101 -20.63 -14.93 0.33
N GLU A 102 -20.67 -15.74 1.39
CA GLU A 102 -19.52 -15.94 2.26
C GLU A 102 -18.30 -16.39 1.45
N PHE A 103 -17.14 -15.86 1.79
CA PHE A 103 -15.86 -16.12 1.12
C PHE A 103 -15.86 -15.93 -0.41
N LEU A 104 -16.86 -15.20 -0.95
CA LEU A 104 -17.00 -14.90 -2.39
C LEU A 104 -16.97 -16.15 -3.28
N VAL A 105 -17.59 -17.25 -2.83
CA VAL A 105 -17.77 -18.49 -3.59
C VAL A 105 -19.23 -18.96 -3.55
N ALA A 106 -19.65 -19.71 -4.59
CA ALA A 106 -21.03 -20.16 -4.69
C ALA A 106 -21.41 -21.21 -3.64
N ASN A 107 -20.45 -22.04 -3.22
CA ASN A 107 -20.65 -23.14 -2.28
C ASN A 107 -19.68 -23.02 -1.10
N PRO A 108 -19.89 -22.08 -0.17
CA PRO A 108 -19.06 -21.96 1.03
C PRO A 108 -19.18 -23.23 1.89
N GLY A 109 -18.09 -23.64 2.50
CA GLY A 109 -18.00 -24.90 3.25
C GLY A 109 -17.45 -26.06 2.42
N LEU A 110 -17.84 -26.20 1.15
CA LEU A 110 -17.16 -27.07 0.18
C LEU A 110 -15.89 -26.39 -0.33
N ASN A 111 -15.95 -25.08 -0.55
CA ASN A 111 -14.84 -24.24 -0.96
C ASN A 111 -14.46 -23.26 0.17
N SER A 112 -13.18 -23.02 0.36
CA SER A 112 -12.64 -21.98 1.25
C SER A 112 -12.65 -20.61 0.58
N GLY A 113 -12.62 -20.55 -0.74
CA GLY A 113 -12.70 -19.34 -1.55
C GLY A 113 -11.66 -18.31 -1.19
N PHE A 114 -12.10 -17.09 -0.94
CA PHE A 114 -11.23 -15.95 -0.63
C PHE A 114 -10.88 -15.80 0.87
N MET A 115 -11.18 -16.79 1.69
CA MET A 115 -10.77 -16.83 3.09
C MET A 115 -9.23 -16.76 3.21
N ILE A 116 -8.50 -17.60 2.48
CA ILE A 116 -7.03 -17.65 2.57
C ILE A 116 -6.34 -16.40 2.01
N PRO A 117 -6.76 -15.77 0.91
CA PRO A 117 -6.28 -14.46 0.51
C PRO A 117 -6.44 -13.39 1.60
N GLN A 118 -7.57 -13.38 2.34
CA GLN A 118 -7.74 -12.46 3.46
C GLN A 118 -6.75 -12.74 4.60
N TYR A 119 -6.49 -13.99 4.96
CA TYR A 119 -5.44 -14.35 5.92
C TYR A 119 -4.07 -13.84 5.48
N ALA A 120 -3.73 -13.98 4.20
CA ALA A 120 -2.47 -13.46 3.66
C ALA A 120 -2.38 -11.93 3.80
N ALA A 121 -3.44 -11.20 3.43
CA ALA A 121 -3.50 -9.76 3.59
C ALA A 121 -3.37 -9.33 5.06
N ALA A 122 -4.08 -9.99 5.98
CA ALA A 122 -4.01 -9.72 7.42
C ALA A 122 -2.60 -9.98 7.99
N SER A 123 -1.92 -11.04 7.52
CA SER A 123 -0.54 -11.34 7.92
C SER A 123 0.43 -10.23 7.48
N MET A 124 0.33 -9.77 6.23
CA MET A 124 1.15 -8.67 5.70
C MET A 124 0.88 -7.34 6.43
N VAL A 125 -0.38 -7.04 6.75
CA VAL A 125 -0.74 -5.87 7.57
C VAL A 125 -0.12 -5.96 8.97
N SER A 126 -0.16 -7.13 9.61
CA SER A 126 0.49 -7.36 10.90
C SER A 126 2.01 -7.15 10.81
N GLN A 127 2.65 -7.66 9.77
CA GLN A 127 4.08 -7.46 9.53
C GLN A 127 4.43 -5.99 9.29
N ASN A 128 3.62 -5.26 8.52
CA ASN A 128 3.84 -3.83 8.28
C ASN A 128 3.84 -3.00 9.58
N LYS A 129 3.02 -3.36 10.57
CA LYS A 129 3.04 -2.71 11.90
C LYS A 129 4.40 -2.83 12.58
N MET A 130 5.07 -3.98 12.43
CA MET A 130 6.42 -4.17 12.97
C MET A 130 7.43 -3.26 12.26
N TYR A 131 7.29 -3.06 10.96
CA TYR A 131 8.16 -2.17 10.18
C TYR A 131 7.90 -0.67 10.42
N CYS A 132 6.81 -0.30 11.10
CA CYS A 132 6.55 1.08 11.50
C CYS A 132 7.38 1.54 12.71
N TYR A 133 8.20 0.68 13.32
CA TYR A 133 9.11 1.08 14.37
C TYR A 133 10.12 2.11 13.84
N ALA A 134 10.25 3.24 14.54
CA ALA A 134 11.01 4.37 14.02
C ALA A 134 12.53 4.10 14.05
N ALA A 135 13.15 3.90 12.90
CA ALA A 135 14.60 3.82 12.76
C ALA A 135 15.25 5.20 12.89
N SER A 136 14.53 6.27 12.53
CA SER A 136 15.03 7.64 12.58
C SER A 136 15.28 8.17 14.01
N SER A 137 14.75 7.52 15.02
CA SER A 137 14.99 7.87 16.43
C SER A 137 16.20 7.16 17.03
N ASP A 138 16.86 6.28 16.28
CA ASP A 138 18.05 5.55 16.70
C ASP A 138 19.32 6.22 16.20
N SER A 139 20.41 6.04 16.92
CA SER A 139 21.73 6.51 16.56
C SER A 139 22.81 5.66 17.20
N ILE A 140 24.02 5.73 16.65
CA ILE A 140 25.21 5.09 17.21
C ILE A 140 26.36 6.09 17.25
N VAL A 141 27.42 5.78 18.01
CA VAL A 141 28.70 6.49 17.97
C VAL A 141 29.66 5.71 17.09
N SER A 142 30.34 6.42 16.18
CA SER A 142 31.33 5.85 15.27
C SER A 142 32.56 6.77 15.12
N SER A 143 33.56 6.35 14.33
CA SER A 143 34.78 7.13 14.00
C SER A 143 35.47 7.73 15.23
N ASN A 144 35.64 6.91 16.29
CA ASN A 144 36.28 7.31 17.54
C ASN A 144 35.65 8.58 18.20
N GLY A 145 34.32 8.68 18.11
CA GLY A 145 33.54 9.76 18.70
C GLY A 145 33.36 11.00 17.81
N GLN A 146 33.96 11.05 16.64
CA GLN A 146 33.71 12.13 15.69
C GLN A 146 32.29 12.09 15.14
N GLU A 147 31.78 10.88 14.91
CA GLU A 147 30.40 10.62 14.47
C GLU A 147 29.58 10.20 15.68
N ASP A 148 29.34 11.13 16.61
CA ASP A 148 28.63 10.88 17.86
C ASP A 148 27.11 10.86 17.72
N HIS A 149 26.60 11.25 16.56
CA HIS A 149 25.21 11.16 16.15
C HIS A 149 25.10 10.90 14.65
N VAL A 150 24.65 9.69 14.27
CA VAL A 150 24.46 9.31 12.87
C VAL A 150 23.00 8.99 12.60
N SER A 151 22.54 9.14 11.35
CA SER A 151 21.20 8.75 10.94
C SER A 151 21.12 7.25 10.65
N MET A 152 20.00 6.63 10.99
CA MET A 152 19.66 5.27 10.56
C MET A 152 18.80 5.28 9.27
N GLY A 153 19.10 6.19 8.33
CA GLY A 153 18.35 6.37 7.09
C GLY A 153 18.32 5.14 6.21
N ALA A 154 19.41 4.36 6.16
CA ALA A 154 19.46 3.09 5.43
C ALA A 154 18.48 2.07 6.01
N ASN A 155 18.38 1.98 7.33
CA ASN A 155 17.40 1.10 8.01
C ASN A 155 15.96 1.56 7.75
N ALA A 156 15.70 2.87 7.79
CA ALA A 156 14.39 3.43 7.46
C ALA A 156 14.01 3.10 6.00
N ALA A 157 14.93 3.26 5.05
CA ALA A 157 14.70 2.97 3.65
C ALA A 157 14.43 1.47 3.39
N THR A 158 15.27 0.58 3.93
CA THR A 158 15.15 -0.86 3.67
C THR A 158 13.87 -1.46 4.22
N LYS A 159 13.40 -1.05 5.40
CA LYS A 159 12.11 -1.50 5.92
C LYS A 159 10.92 -0.93 5.14
N LEU A 160 11.04 0.29 4.59
CA LEU A 160 10.02 0.89 3.74
C LEU A 160 9.80 0.07 2.46
N PHE A 161 10.87 -0.43 1.82
CA PHE A 161 10.74 -1.33 0.67
C PHE A 161 9.91 -2.57 0.99
N ARG A 162 10.10 -3.16 2.18
CA ARG A 162 9.30 -4.32 2.62
C ARG A 162 7.82 -3.97 2.82
N ILE A 163 7.53 -2.79 3.37
CA ILE A 163 6.15 -2.31 3.51
C ILE A 163 5.51 -2.10 2.14
N MET A 164 6.25 -1.54 1.18
CA MET A 164 5.76 -1.31 -0.18
C MET A 164 5.44 -2.62 -0.89
N ASP A 165 6.32 -3.61 -0.80
CA ASP A 165 6.09 -4.94 -1.36
C ASP A 165 4.84 -5.62 -0.77
N ASN A 166 4.70 -5.61 0.55
CA ASN A 166 3.50 -6.09 1.22
C ASN A 166 2.25 -5.33 0.78
N LEU A 167 2.33 -4.01 0.66
CA LEU A 167 1.20 -3.17 0.24
C LEU A 167 0.73 -3.51 -1.17
N GLU A 168 1.64 -3.72 -2.11
CA GLU A 168 1.27 -4.14 -3.47
C GLU A 168 0.47 -5.44 -3.46
N HIS A 169 0.87 -6.41 -2.65
CA HIS A 169 0.14 -7.67 -2.50
C HIS A 169 -1.21 -7.49 -1.81
N ILE A 170 -1.30 -6.65 -0.77
CA ILE A 170 -2.58 -6.34 -0.10
C ILE A 170 -3.56 -5.70 -1.07
N LEU A 171 -3.12 -4.72 -1.86
CA LEU A 171 -3.95 -4.06 -2.88
C LEU A 171 -4.36 -5.02 -4.00
N ALA A 172 -3.48 -5.94 -4.39
CA ALA A 172 -3.80 -6.99 -5.35
C ALA A 172 -4.90 -7.92 -4.81
N ILE A 173 -4.82 -8.32 -3.55
CA ILE A 173 -5.85 -9.12 -2.89
C ILE A 173 -7.17 -8.34 -2.82
N GLU A 174 -7.14 -7.04 -2.51
CA GLU A 174 -8.36 -6.22 -2.53
C GLU A 174 -8.99 -6.19 -3.94
N LEU A 175 -8.20 -5.96 -4.98
CA LEU A 175 -8.70 -5.97 -6.37
C LEU A 175 -9.31 -7.32 -6.74
N MET A 176 -8.65 -8.43 -6.39
CA MET A 176 -9.18 -9.78 -6.62
C MET A 176 -10.54 -9.98 -5.94
N ASN A 177 -10.65 -9.61 -4.66
CA ASN A 177 -11.89 -9.71 -3.89
C ASN A 177 -12.99 -8.83 -4.47
N ALA A 178 -12.68 -7.58 -4.82
CA ALA A 178 -13.64 -6.66 -5.41
C ALA A 178 -14.14 -7.15 -6.78
N ALA A 179 -13.23 -7.58 -7.64
CA ALA A 179 -13.57 -8.13 -8.94
C ALA A 179 -14.43 -9.40 -8.81
N GLN A 180 -14.09 -10.29 -7.87
CA GLN A 180 -14.89 -11.50 -7.59
C GLN A 180 -16.30 -11.12 -7.12
N GLY A 181 -16.41 -10.17 -6.18
CA GLY A 181 -17.70 -9.71 -5.64
C GLY A 181 -18.60 -9.08 -6.70
N ILE A 182 -18.05 -8.34 -7.66
CA ILE A 182 -18.82 -7.73 -8.75
C ILE A 182 -19.50 -8.79 -9.62
N GLU A 183 -18.89 -9.95 -9.86
CA GLU A 183 -19.51 -11.01 -10.66
C GLU A 183 -20.76 -11.58 -10.00
N PHE A 184 -20.83 -11.63 -8.66
CA PHE A 184 -22.05 -12.01 -7.94
C PHE A 184 -23.15 -10.94 -8.00
N ARG A 185 -22.84 -9.76 -8.50
CA ARG A 185 -23.80 -8.66 -8.71
C ARG A 185 -24.36 -8.60 -10.14
N ARG A 186 -23.84 -9.41 -11.05
CA ARG A 186 -24.35 -9.44 -12.43
C ARG A 186 -25.85 -9.79 -12.43
N PRO A 187 -26.70 -9.21 -13.33
CA PRO A 187 -26.32 -8.40 -14.50
C PRO A 187 -26.08 -6.91 -14.21
N ALA A 188 -26.07 -6.46 -12.95
CA ALA A 188 -25.80 -5.07 -12.62
C ALA A 188 -24.38 -4.67 -13.08
N LYS A 189 -24.25 -3.47 -13.63
CA LYS A 189 -22.98 -2.94 -14.14
C LYS A 189 -22.49 -1.79 -13.28
N THR A 190 -21.18 -1.62 -13.24
CA THR A 190 -20.53 -0.45 -12.68
C THR A 190 -20.37 0.66 -13.74
N SER A 191 -19.51 1.66 -13.52
CA SER A 191 -19.26 2.71 -14.51
C SER A 191 -18.58 2.16 -15.77
N PRO A 192 -18.76 2.80 -16.94
CA PRO A 192 -18.11 2.32 -18.18
C PRO A 192 -16.58 2.21 -18.09
N ILE A 193 -15.94 3.08 -17.32
CA ILE A 193 -14.48 3.03 -17.08
C ILE A 193 -14.12 1.78 -16.30
N LEU A 194 -14.81 1.50 -15.18
CA LEU A 194 -14.57 0.32 -14.37
C LEU A 194 -14.93 -0.98 -15.09
N GLU A 195 -15.97 -0.99 -15.95
CA GLU A 195 -16.28 -2.18 -16.75
C GLU A 195 -15.14 -2.50 -17.76
N ARG A 196 -14.55 -1.47 -18.38
CA ARG A 196 -13.36 -1.68 -19.25
C ARG A 196 -12.17 -2.21 -18.47
N TYR A 197 -11.90 -1.63 -17.30
CA TYR A 197 -10.83 -2.07 -16.41
C TYR A 197 -11.03 -3.54 -16.00
N LEU A 198 -12.23 -3.90 -15.53
CA LEU A 198 -12.58 -5.26 -15.15
C LEU A 198 -12.48 -6.24 -16.34
N ALA A 199 -12.90 -5.82 -17.52
CA ALA A 199 -12.78 -6.64 -18.73
C ALA A 199 -11.31 -6.90 -19.12
N ALA A 200 -10.42 -5.93 -18.93
CA ALA A 200 -8.98 -6.11 -19.11
C ALA A 200 -8.41 -7.05 -18.04
N TYR A 201 -8.74 -6.82 -16.77
CA TYR A 201 -8.33 -7.65 -15.65
C TYR A 201 -8.75 -9.12 -15.81
N ARG A 202 -9.99 -9.37 -16.21
CA ARG A 202 -10.54 -10.72 -16.38
C ARG A 202 -9.91 -11.54 -17.50
N LYS A 203 -9.16 -10.93 -18.41
CA LYS A 203 -8.35 -11.68 -19.40
C LYS A 203 -7.17 -12.40 -18.75
N GLU A 204 -6.69 -11.91 -17.61
CA GLU A 204 -5.51 -12.42 -16.92
C GLU A 204 -5.85 -13.19 -15.65
N VAL A 205 -6.85 -12.71 -14.91
CA VAL A 205 -7.30 -13.28 -13.65
C VAL A 205 -8.78 -13.67 -13.79
N PRO A 206 -9.08 -14.95 -14.05
CA PRO A 206 -10.44 -15.40 -14.29
C PRO A 206 -11.27 -15.38 -12.99
N PHE A 207 -12.60 -15.48 -13.15
CA PHE A 207 -13.50 -15.70 -12.03
C PHE A 207 -13.19 -17.06 -11.36
N VAL A 208 -13.07 -17.06 -10.05
CA VAL A 208 -12.80 -18.26 -9.25
C VAL A 208 -14.11 -18.92 -8.89
N LYS A 209 -14.37 -20.07 -9.50
CA LYS A 209 -15.58 -20.87 -9.25
C LYS A 209 -15.38 -21.88 -8.12
N ASP A 210 -14.26 -22.56 -8.13
CA ASP A 210 -13.86 -23.58 -7.17
C ASP A 210 -12.45 -23.24 -6.64
N ASP A 211 -12.07 -23.83 -5.50
CA ASP A 211 -10.76 -23.56 -4.88
C ASP A 211 -9.58 -23.84 -5.82
N ILE A 212 -8.68 -22.89 -5.89
CA ILE A 212 -7.46 -22.94 -6.69
C ILE A 212 -6.25 -22.48 -5.87
N ALA A 213 -5.06 -22.61 -6.44
CA ALA A 213 -3.83 -22.08 -5.85
C ALA A 213 -3.78 -20.53 -5.98
N MET A 214 -4.41 -19.82 -5.04
CA MET A 214 -4.65 -18.38 -5.07
C MET A 214 -3.38 -17.52 -5.22
N TYR A 215 -2.22 -17.98 -4.76
CA TYR A 215 -0.97 -17.22 -4.87
C TYR A 215 -0.61 -16.87 -6.31
N LYS A 216 -0.93 -17.75 -7.27
CA LYS A 216 -0.69 -17.48 -8.70
C LYS A 216 -1.51 -16.31 -9.21
N GLU A 217 -2.76 -16.23 -8.79
CA GLU A 217 -3.66 -15.16 -9.20
C GLU A 217 -3.32 -13.84 -8.48
N ILE A 218 -2.82 -13.90 -7.24
CA ILE A 218 -2.29 -12.73 -6.53
C ILE A 218 -1.10 -12.15 -7.30
N HIS A 219 -0.11 -12.97 -7.70
CA HIS A 219 1.04 -12.49 -8.46
C HIS A 219 0.66 -11.92 -9.83
N LYS A 220 -0.29 -12.53 -10.54
CA LYS A 220 -0.82 -11.96 -11.78
C LYS A 220 -1.48 -10.59 -11.53
N THR A 221 -2.19 -10.46 -10.41
CA THR A 221 -2.86 -9.20 -10.04
C THR A 221 -1.84 -8.12 -9.70
N VAL A 222 -0.76 -8.43 -8.98
CA VAL A 222 0.35 -7.50 -8.74
C VAL A 222 0.95 -7.04 -10.07
N ALA A 223 1.24 -7.98 -10.97
CA ALA A 223 1.78 -7.65 -12.30
C ALA A 223 0.82 -6.78 -13.12
N PHE A 224 -0.48 -7.05 -13.06
CA PHE A 224 -1.51 -6.25 -13.72
C PHE A 224 -1.53 -4.82 -13.16
N LEU A 225 -1.57 -4.65 -11.84
CA LEU A 225 -1.53 -3.33 -11.19
C LEU A 225 -0.29 -2.54 -11.56
N ASN A 226 0.88 -3.17 -11.57
CA ASN A 226 2.14 -2.51 -11.90
C ASN A 226 2.20 -2.03 -13.35
N ARG A 227 1.63 -2.78 -14.27
CA ARG A 227 1.57 -2.40 -15.69
C ARG A 227 0.56 -1.30 -15.98
N THR A 228 -0.57 -1.28 -15.28
CA THR A 228 -1.69 -0.38 -15.56
C THR A 228 -1.65 0.94 -14.78
N ARG A 229 -0.60 1.19 -13.99
CA ARG A 229 -0.43 2.41 -13.15
C ARG A 229 -0.61 3.73 -13.90
N SER A 230 -0.26 3.78 -15.18
CA SER A 230 -0.28 5.00 -16.00
C SER A 230 -1.51 5.13 -16.91
N GLU A 231 -2.41 4.16 -16.92
CA GLU A 231 -3.52 4.10 -17.88
C GLU A 231 -4.86 4.60 -17.30
N TYR A 232 -4.93 4.74 -15.96
CA TYR A 232 -6.12 5.09 -15.20
C TYR A 232 -5.75 6.05 -14.05
#